data_53527eeede8c274f9a159f088216b514
#
_entry.id   53527eeede8c274f9a159f088216b514
#
_cell.length_a   1.000
_cell.length_b   1.000
_cell.length_c   1.000
_cell.angle_alpha   90.00
_cell.angle_beta   90.00
_cell.angle_gamma   90.00
#
_symmetry.space_group_name_H-M   'P 1'
#
loop_
_entity.id
_entity.type
_entity.pdbx_description
1 polymer ?
#
loop_
_entity_poly.entity_id
_entity_poly.type
_entity_poly.pdbx_seq_one_letter_code
_entity_poly.pdbx_strand_id
1 'polypeptide(L)'
;AAKTLTDSGWIIPTFPSGIKSSTIRYRKQGKIVSVSGYVIFSEATSAKVVLTLPEGYRPPEKIQQFNAADGSAQASFLTTIDTNGKVNFVGKTQGFFITATEYYIHCTFFVD
;
A
#
# COMPACT_ATOMS: atom_id res chain seq x y z
N ALA A 1 1.10 29.25 -21.69
CA ALA A 1 1.47 27.89 -22.02
C ALA A 1 0.86 26.90 -21.04
N ALA A 2 0.42 25.76 -21.53
CA ALA A 2 -0.11 24.71 -20.68
C ALA A 2 1.01 24.13 -19.82
N LYS A 3 0.74 23.92 -18.55
CA LYS A 3 1.68 23.23 -17.69
C LYS A 3 1.53 21.74 -17.87
N THR A 4 2.65 21.07 -18.06
CA THR A 4 2.69 19.62 -18.10
C THR A 4 2.86 19.11 -16.67
N LEU A 5 1.99 18.21 -16.23
CA LEU A 5 2.14 17.58 -14.94
C LEU A 5 3.37 16.67 -14.98
N THR A 6 4.18 16.74 -13.95
CA THR A 6 5.26 15.79 -13.76
C THR A 6 4.65 14.43 -13.41
N ASP A 7 5.05 13.40 -14.12
CA ASP A 7 4.52 12.06 -13.94
C ASP A 7 5.69 11.08 -13.83
N SER A 8 5.79 10.42 -12.69
CA SER A 8 6.86 9.45 -12.46
C SER A 8 6.65 8.15 -13.24
N GLY A 9 5.43 7.91 -13.75
CA GLY A 9 5.05 6.58 -14.19
C GLY A 9 4.93 5.62 -13.01
N TRP A 10 4.49 4.41 -13.27
CA TRP A 10 4.38 3.39 -12.23
C TRP A 10 5.77 2.90 -11.80
N ILE A 11 6.01 2.91 -10.50
CA ILE A 11 7.29 2.51 -9.90
C ILE A 11 7.02 1.27 -9.04
N ILE A 12 7.84 0.24 -9.25
CA ILE A 12 7.74 -0.99 -8.47
C ILE A 12 8.72 -0.87 -7.30
N PRO A 13 8.22 -0.88 -6.05
CA PRO A 13 9.10 -0.77 -4.89
C PRO A 13 9.83 -2.08 -4.60
N THR A 14 10.84 -1.98 -3.74
CA THR A 14 11.50 -3.16 -3.18
C THR A 14 10.67 -3.61 -1.98
N PHE A 15 10.34 -4.90 -1.93
CA PHE A 15 9.54 -5.45 -0.84
C PHE A 15 10.43 -6.06 0.24
N PRO A 16 10.05 -5.95 1.53
CA PRO A 16 10.78 -6.62 2.60
C PRO A 16 10.58 -8.13 2.56
N SER A 17 11.34 -8.85 3.36
CA SER A 17 11.15 -10.29 3.52
C SER A 17 9.75 -10.59 4.07
N GLY A 18 9.24 -11.79 3.82
CA GLY A 18 7.90 -12.16 4.25
C GLY A 18 6.80 -11.90 3.22
N ILE A 19 7.15 -11.33 2.08
CA ILE A 19 6.25 -11.12 0.95
C ILE A 19 6.55 -12.17 -0.11
N LYS A 20 5.58 -13.02 -0.41
CA LYS A 20 5.74 -14.08 -1.43
C LYS A 20 5.69 -13.49 -2.83
N SER A 21 4.71 -12.65 -3.08
CA SER A 21 4.59 -11.91 -4.34
C SER A 21 3.75 -10.66 -4.11
N SER A 22 3.90 -9.69 -4.98
CA SER A 22 3.17 -8.45 -4.88
C SER A 22 3.10 -7.77 -6.23
N THR A 23 1.97 -7.11 -6.51
CA THR A 23 1.81 -6.23 -7.65
C THR A 23 1.74 -4.78 -7.23
N ILE A 24 2.01 -4.46 -5.97
CA ILE A 24 1.93 -3.09 -5.49
C ILE A 24 2.94 -2.23 -6.24
N ARG A 25 2.46 -1.11 -6.71
CA ARG A 25 3.25 -0.10 -7.37
C ARG A 25 2.72 1.27 -6.97
N TYR A 26 3.51 2.28 -7.16
CA TYR A 26 3.10 3.64 -6.86
C TYR A 26 3.47 4.58 -7.98
N ARG A 27 2.78 5.71 -8.04
CA ARG A 27 2.94 6.69 -9.09
C ARG A 27 2.66 8.07 -8.54
N LYS A 28 3.36 9.06 -9.05
CA LYS A 28 3.12 10.45 -8.67
C LYS A 28 2.83 11.27 -9.92
N GLN A 29 1.71 11.96 -9.91
CA GLN A 29 1.32 12.88 -10.98
C GLN A 29 1.07 14.24 -10.35
N GLY A 30 1.95 15.22 -10.62
CA GLY A 30 1.91 16.49 -9.94
C GLY A 30 2.09 16.29 -8.44
N LYS A 31 1.07 16.59 -7.66
CA LYS A 31 1.08 16.41 -6.20
C LYS A 31 0.22 15.23 -5.74
N ILE A 32 -0.19 14.37 -6.65
CA ILE A 32 -1.05 13.23 -6.34
C ILE A 32 -0.23 11.96 -6.42
N VAL A 33 -0.23 11.19 -5.32
CA VAL A 33 0.43 9.88 -5.25
C VAL A 33 -0.64 8.79 -5.20
N SER A 34 -0.50 7.80 -6.04
CA SER A 34 -1.38 6.62 -6.06
C SER A 34 -0.57 5.37 -5.70
N VAL A 35 -1.10 4.55 -4.82
CA VAL A 35 -0.53 3.26 -4.43
C VAL A 35 -1.58 2.21 -4.69
N SER A 36 -1.24 1.18 -5.45
CA SER A 36 -2.22 0.20 -5.91
C SER A 36 -1.59 -1.15 -6.14
N GLY A 37 -2.32 -2.19 -5.82
CA GLY A 37 -1.92 -3.57 -6.07
C GLY A 37 -2.32 -4.52 -4.95
N TYR A 38 -1.71 -5.68 -4.93
CA TYR A 38 -1.97 -6.67 -3.86
C TYR A 38 -0.67 -7.25 -3.34
N VAL A 39 -0.77 -7.88 -2.16
CA VAL A 39 0.32 -8.59 -1.51
C VAL A 39 -0.15 -10.00 -1.17
N ILE A 40 0.71 -10.98 -1.42
CA ILE A 40 0.56 -12.34 -0.90
C ILE A 40 1.72 -12.58 0.05
N PHE A 41 1.42 -12.92 1.30
CA PHE A 41 2.45 -13.13 2.31
C PHE A 41 3.05 -14.54 2.20
N SER A 42 4.33 -14.67 2.52
CA SER A 42 5.00 -15.96 2.58
C SER A 42 4.81 -16.66 3.92
N GLU A 43 4.37 -15.91 4.94
CA GLU A 43 4.12 -16.41 6.30
C GLU A 43 2.90 -15.70 6.86
N ALA A 44 2.16 -16.40 7.72
CA ALA A 44 1.05 -15.77 8.44
C ALA A 44 1.57 -14.67 9.37
N THR A 45 0.89 -13.54 9.40
CA THR A 45 1.30 -12.41 10.22
C THR A 45 0.08 -11.59 10.65
N SER A 46 0.21 -10.90 11.79
CA SER A 46 -0.87 -10.03 12.29
C SER A 46 -0.70 -8.57 11.86
N ALA A 47 0.51 -8.18 11.49
CA ALA A 47 0.82 -6.83 11.02
C ALA A 47 2.16 -6.85 10.29
N LYS A 48 2.29 -6.04 9.24
CA LYS A 48 3.53 -5.97 8.50
C LYS A 48 3.65 -4.70 7.69
N VAL A 49 4.86 -4.13 7.68
CA VAL A 49 5.23 -3.09 6.73
C VAL A 49 5.45 -3.77 5.39
N VAL A 50 4.69 -3.40 4.37
CA VAL A 50 4.76 -4.04 3.06
C VAL A 50 5.63 -3.27 2.08
N LEU A 51 5.81 -1.97 2.29
CA LEU A 51 6.77 -1.16 1.53
C LEU A 51 7.01 0.16 2.25
N THR A 52 8.04 0.88 1.83
CA THR A 52 8.34 2.23 2.32
C THR A 52 8.41 3.16 1.12
N LEU A 53 7.58 4.19 1.11
CA LEU A 53 7.58 5.19 0.05
C LEU A 53 8.78 6.13 0.25
N PRO A 54 9.48 6.52 -0.84
CA PRO A 54 10.60 7.46 -0.73
C PRO A 54 10.13 8.87 -0.43
N GLU A 55 11.07 9.73 -0.06
CA GLU A 55 10.78 11.17 0.12
C GLU A 55 10.16 11.73 -1.15
N GLY A 56 9.21 12.63 -0.97
CA GLY A 56 8.46 13.23 -2.08
C GLY A 56 7.20 12.44 -2.43
N TYR A 57 7.06 11.23 -1.91
CA TYR A 57 5.90 10.35 -2.17
C TYR A 57 5.13 10.04 -0.89
N ARG A 58 5.42 10.74 0.19
CA ARG A 58 4.88 10.47 1.52
C ARG A 58 3.73 11.41 1.85
N PRO A 59 2.67 10.92 2.52
CA PRO A 59 1.57 11.80 2.90
C PRO A 59 2.00 12.79 3.98
N PRO A 60 1.44 14.01 4.00
CA PRO A 60 1.73 14.99 5.06
C PRO A 60 1.15 14.58 6.41
N GLU A 61 0.13 13.73 6.39
CA GLU A 61 -0.51 13.21 7.60
C GLU A 61 -0.72 11.72 7.43
N LYS A 62 -0.74 10.98 8.55
CA LYS A 62 -1.00 9.55 8.55
C LYS A 62 -2.37 9.25 7.95
N ILE A 63 -2.39 8.27 7.06
CA ILE A 63 -3.61 7.81 6.41
C ILE A 63 -4.00 6.47 6.99
N GLN A 64 -5.30 6.30 7.25
CA GLN A 64 -5.87 5.02 7.65
C GLN A 64 -7.00 4.66 6.70
N GLN A 65 -7.01 3.42 6.24
CA GLN A 65 -7.99 2.97 5.28
C GLN A 65 -8.27 1.48 5.47
N PHE A 66 -9.53 1.09 5.39
CA PHE A 66 -9.89 -0.32 5.34
C PHE A 66 -9.82 -0.81 3.91
N ASN A 67 -9.24 -1.99 3.74
CA ASN A 67 -9.11 -2.63 2.45
C ASN A 67 -9.62 -4.07 2.53
N ALA A 68 -9.90 -4.67 1.39
CA ALA A 68 -10.48 -5.99 1.30
C ALA A 68 -9.47 -7.03 0.85
N ALA A 69 -9.66 -8.25 1.33
CA ALA A 69 -8.93 -9.41 0.83
C ALA A 69 -9.73 -10.05 -0.30
N ASP A 70 -9.02 -10.72 -1.20
CA ASP A 70 -9.62 -11.43 -2.31
C ASP A 70 -10.44 -12.64 -1.83
N GLY A 71 -11.55 -12.87 -2.51
CA GLY A 71 -12.36 -14.07 -2.30
C GLY A 71 -13.19 -14.08 -1.03
N SER A 72 -13.20 -12.98 -0.26
CA SER A 72 -14.00 -12.93 0.96
C SER A 72 -14.50 -11.51 1.21
N ALA A 73 -15.79 -11.33 1.04
CA ALA A 73 -16.43 -10.06 1.38
C ALA A 73 -16.44 -9.77 2.88
N GLN A 74 -16.09 -10.75 3.71
CA GLN A 74 -16.06 -10.61 5.15
C GLN A 74 -14.69 -10.26 5.70
N ALA A 75 -13.65 -10.38 4.88
CA ALA A 75 -12.29 -10.10 5.33
C ALA A 75 -11.93 -8.67 4.94
N SER A 76 -11.70 -7.84 5.94
CA SER A 76 -11.16 -6.51 5.74
C SER A 76 -9.99 -6.32 6.69
N PHE A 77 -9.12 -5.38 6.37
CA PHE A 77 -7.95 -5.08 7.18
C PHE A 77 -7.66 -3.60 7.13
N LEU A 78 -6.98 -3.12 8.15
CA LEU A 78 -6.57 -1.72 8.21
C LEU A 78 -5.23 -1.55 7.53
N THR A 79 -5.16 -0.59 6.62
CA THR A 79 -3.91 -0.16 6.02
C THR A 79 -3.59 1.23 6.55
N THR A 80 -2.35 1.44 6.99
CA THR A 80 -1.89 2.77 7.38
C THR A 80 -0.71 3.17 6.51
N ILE A 81 -0.66 4.44 6.14
CA ILE A 81 0.50 5.03 5.47
C ILE A 81 0.99 6.15 6.37
N ASP A 82 2.18 5.96 6.93
CA ASP A 82 2.77 6.92 7.86
C ASP A 82 3.48 8.04 7.13
N THR A 83 3.72 9.14 7.81
CA THR A 83 4.41 10.29 7.23
C THR A 83 5.87 9.98 6.87
N ASN A 84 6.44 8.91 7.41
CA ASN A 84 7.77 8.43 7.03
C ASN A 84 7.73 7.49 5.82
N GLY A 85 6.56 7.29 5.23
CA GLY A 85 6.38 6.50 4.02
C GLY A 85 6.10 5.02 4.25
N LYS A 86 6.10 4.55 5.48
CA LYS A 86 5.82 3.14 5.76
C LYS A 86 4.36 2.81 5.50
N VAL A 87 4.13 1.84 4.63
CA VAL A 87 2.80 1.32 4.34
C VAL A 87 2.66 0.03 5.13
N ASN A 88 1.74 0.04 6.10
CA ASN A 88 1.54 -1.09 7.01
C ASN A 88 0.18 -1.73 6.75
N PHE A 89 0.17 -3.05 6.70
CA PHE A 89 -1.06 -3.81 6.80
C PHE A 89 -1.21 -4.20 8.27
N VAL A 90 -2.25 -3.70 8.92
CA VAL A 90 -2.42 -3.80 10.37
C VAL A 90 -3.79 -4.38 10.66
N GLY A 91 -3.82 -5.47 11.43
CA GLY A 91 -5.07 -5.98 11.96
C GLY A 91 -6.16 -6.33 10.96
N LYS A 92 -6.44 -7.59 10.84
CA LYS A 92 -7.64 -8.08 10.18
C LYS A 92 -8.80 -8.08 11.16
N THR A 93 -10.00 -7.97 10.63
CA THR A 93 -11.20 -8.13 11.44
C THR A 93 -11.35 -9.56 11.97
N GLN A 94 -10.74 -10.53 11.31
CA GLN A 94 -10.77 -11.95 11.69
C GLN A 94 -9.42 -12.60 11.49
N GLY A 95 -8.65 -12.71 12.55
CA GLY A 95 -7.41 -13.49 12.55
C GLY A 95 -6.23 -12.83 11.83
N PHE A 96 -5.27 -13.65 11.43
CA PHE A 96 -4.04 -13.21 10.80
C PHE A 96 -4.17 -13.12 9.29
N PHE A 97 -3.27 -12.34 8.69
CA PHE A 97 -3.03 -12.42 7.25
C PHE A 97 -2.46 -13.80 6.93
N ILE A 98 -3.02 -14.46 5.94
CA ILE A 98 -2.65 -15.84 5.58
C ILE A 98 -1.91 -15.86 4.24
N THR A 99 -1.28 -17.00 3.93
CA THR A 99 -0.32 -17.10 2.82
C THR A 99 -0.92 -17.31 1.44
N ALA A 100 -2.20 -17.61 1.35
CA ALA A 100 -2.83 -17.95 0.07
C ALA A 100 -3.82 -16.92 -0.42
N THR A 101 -3.88 -15.76 0.23
CA THR A 101 -4.87 -14.73 -0.07
C THR A 101 -4.20 -13.47 -0.58
N GLU A 102 -4.78 -12.84 -1.57
CA GLU A 102 -4.36 -11.55 -2.07
C GLU A 102 -4.98 -10.45 -1.23
N TYR A 103 -4.14 -9.60 -0.63
CA TYR A 103 -4.57 -8.46 0.16
C TYR A 103 -4.34 -7.19 -0.64
N TYR A 104 -5.41 -6.49 -0.97
CA TYR A 104 -5.37 -5.36 -1.88
C TYR A 104 -5.20 -4.04 -1.14
N ILE A 105 -4.49 -3.13 -1.79
CA ILE A 105 -4.45 -1.73 -1.39
C ILE A 105 -4.79 -0.87 -2.60
N HIS A 106 -5.53 0.19 -2.36
CA HIS A 106 -5.87 1.15 -3.39
C HIS A 106 -6.03 2.50 -2.72
N CYS A 107 -5.00 3.31 -2.76
CA CYS A 107 -4.96 4.56 -2.02
C CYS A 107 -4.39 5.68 -2.87
N THR A 108 -5.01 6.84 -2.79
CA THR A 108 -4.55 8.05 -3.49
C THR A 108 -4.55 9.19 -2.49
N PHE A 109 -3.48 9.97 -2.47
CA PHE A 109 -3.35 11.10 -1.55
C PHE A 109 -2.51 12.21 -2.18
N PHE A 110 -2.66 13.41 -1.61
CA PHE A 110 -1.85 14.55 -2.00
C PHE A 110 -0.58 14.63 -1.18
N VAL A 111 0.50 15.09 -1.81
CA VAL A 111 1.76 15.42 -1.12
C VAL A 111 2.01 16.91 -1.26
N ASP A 112 2.78 17.46 -0.35
CA ASP A 112 3.11 18.89 -0.36
C ASP A 112 4.16 19.24 -1.42
#